data_1d560852b8edf57ddcd1f5d514fe553c
#
_entry.id   1d560852b8edf57ddcd1f5d514fe553c
#
_cell.length_a   1.000
_cell.length_b   1.000
_cell.length_c   1.000
_cell.angle_alpha   90.00
_cell.angle_beta   90.00
_cell.angle_gamma   90.00
#
_symmetry.space_group_name_H-M   'P 1'
#
loop_
_entity.id
_entity.type
_entity.pdbx_description
1 polymer ?
#
loop_
_entity_poly.entity_id
_entity_poly.type
_entity_poly.pdbx_seq_one_letter_code
_entity_poly.pdbx_strand_id
1 'polypeptide(L)'
;MAKVEFKGIDEVVTSLTELSELPDEVIDAMLNARADVVVEAQRAEARKLGKEYRNRKQKKDYSKGLTARSIQKGKVKVKDGQRVLYITPVGSRKRGKTVTRNAEIAFLNEFGTKTIQARNFLRKANEQSADAATAAEFEVYSRYLEKKGL
;
A
#
# COMPACT_ATOMS: atom_id res chain seq x y z
N MET A 1 43.19 -18.90 -34.54
CA MET A 1 41.89 -18.54 -33.96
C MET A 1 42.13 -17.53 -32.84
N ALA A 2 41.59 -16.37 -32.97
CA ALA A 2 41.61 -15.39 -31.88
C ALA A 2 40.61 -15.81 -30.81
N LYS A 3 41.11 -16.13 -29.61
CA LYS A 3 40.27 -16.42 -28.47
C LYS A 3 39.91 -15.07 -27.81
N VAL A 4 38.70 -14.65 -27.93
CA VAL A 4 38.21 -13.44 -27.21
C VAL A 4 37.80 -13.90 -25.83
N GLU A 5 38.60 -13.60 -24.82
CA GLU A 5 38.23 -13.79 -23.42
C GLU A 5 37.54 -12.50 -22.92
N PHE A 6 36.24 -12.57 -22.62
CA PHE A 6 35.52 -11.52 -21.96
C PHE A 6 35.72 -11.66 -20.44
N LYS A 7 36.76 -11.03 -19.91
CA LYS A 7 36.93 -10.92 -18.45
C LYS A 7 35.77 -10.07 -17.87
N GLY A 8 35.09 -10.61 -16.90
CA GLY A 8 34.01 -9.92 -16.17
C GLY A 8 32.58 -10.40 -16.47
N ILE A 9 32.38 -11.24 -17.51
CA ILE A 9 31.03 -11.78 -17.78
C ILE A 9 30.58 -12.70 -16.65
N ASP A 10 31.47 -13.55 -16.12
CA ASP A 10 31.13 -14.45 -15.02
C ASP A 10 30.77 -13.68 -13.74
N GLU A 11 31.46 -12.56 -13.46
CA GLU A 11 31.14 -11.68 -12.35
C GLU A 11 29.77 -11.01 -12.54
N VAL A 12 29.45 -10.55 -13.75
CA VAL A 12 28.13 -9.96 -14.08
C VAL A 12 27.04 -11.01 -13.96
N VAL A 13 27.24 -12.22 -14.45
CA VAL A 13 26.27 -13.32 -14.34
C VAL A 13 26.06 -13.69 -12.88
N THR A 14 27.13 -13.79 -12.08
CA THR A 14 27.02 -14.07 -10.64
C THR A 14 26.25 -12.95 -9.93
N SER A 15 26.57 -11.69 -10.21
CA SER A 15 25.85 -10.54 -9.64
C SER A 15 24.37 -10.52 -10.02
N LEU A 16 24.03 -10.82 -11.27
CA LEU A 16 22.64 -10.91 -11.73
C LEU A 16 21.91 -12.09 -11.07
N THR A 17 22.59 -13.20 -10.83
CA THR A 17 22.00 -14.35 -10.13
C THR A 17 21.73 -14.01 -8.66
N GLU A 18 22.69 -13.36 -8.00
CA GLU A 18 22.50 -12.87 -6.62
C GLU A 18 21.36 -11.83 -6.50
N LEU A 19 21.17 -11.01 -7.52
CA LEU A 19 20.06 -10.06 -7.60
C LEU A 19 18.72 -10.73 -7.84
N SER A 20 18.69 -11.86 -8.55
CA SER A 20 17.44 -12.61 -8.79
C SER A 20 16.94 -13.35 -7.55
N GLU A 21 17.80 -13.59 -6.58
CA GLU A 21 17.52 -14.27 -5.31
C GLU A 21 17.57 -13.27 -4.14
N LEU A 22 16.65 -12.29 -4.14
CA LEU A 22 16.54 -11.37 -3.02
C LEU A 22 16.16 -12.11 -1.74
N PRO A 23 16.89 -11.87 -0.62
CA PRO A 23 16.51 -12.40 0.67
C PRO A 23 15.09 -11.97 1.07
N ASP A 24 14.38 -12.85 1.74
CA ASP A 24 13.01 -12.60 2.20
C ASP A 24 12.90 -11.32 3.05
N GLU A 25 13.90 -11.04 3.88
CA GLU A 25 13.94 -9.83 4.72
C GLU A 25 14.00 -8.54 3.88
N VAL A 26 14.68 -8.58 2.74
CA VAL A 26 14.75 -7.43 1.83
C VAL A 26 13.41 -7.22 1.14
N ILE A 27 12.79 -8.31 0.67
CA ILE A 27 11.45 -8.25 0.06
C ILE A 27 10.43 -7.72 1.06
N ASP A 28 10.48 -8.20 2.30
CA ASP A 28 9.59 -7.73 3.38
C ASP A 28 9.80 -6.24 3.68
N ALA A 29 11.04 -5.77 3.71
CA ALA A 29 11.36 -4.37 3.91
C ALA A 29 10.86 -3.50 2.75
N MET A 30 11.00 -3.96 1.51
CA MET A 30 10.47 -3.30 0.31
C MET A 30 8.95 -3.19 0.35
N LEU A 31 8.24 -4.28 0.66
CA LEU A 31 6.79 -4.30 0.79
C LEU A 31 6.30 -3.36 1.90
N ASN A 32 6.99 -3.34 3.05
CA ASN A 32 6.65 -2.45 4.16
C ASN A 32 6.85 -0.98 3.79
N ALA A 33 7.96 -0.62 3.14
CA ALA A 33 8.23 0.76 2.71
C ALA A 33 7.17 1.26 1.71
N ARG A 34 6.81 0.43 0.74
CA ARG A 34 5.72 0.69 -0.20
C ARG A 34 4.38 0.86 0.51
N ALA A 35 4.06 -0.05 1.43
CA ALA A 35 2.80 -0.03 2.18
C ALA A 35 2.66 1.23 3.05
N ASP A 36 3.71 1.73 3.65
CA ASP A 36 3.67 2.95 4.47
C ASP A 36 3.24 4.17 3.65
N VAL A 37 3.76 4.32 2.44
CA VAL A 37 3.36 5.39 1.51
C VAL A 37 1.89 5.26 1.10
N VAL A 38 1.46 4.06 0.76
CA VAL A 38 0.06 3.81 0.33
C VAL A 38 -0.92 4.02 1.48
N VAL A 39 -0.60 3.57 2.70
CA VAL A 39 -1.44 3.77 3.89
C VAL A 39 -1.67 5.26 4.16
N GLU A 40 -0.62 6.08 4.10
CA GLU A 40 -0.75 7.53 4.32
C GLU A 40 -1.59 8.20 3.23
N ALA A 41 -1.43 7.80 1.97
CA ALA A 41 -2.24 8.30 0.86
C ALA A 41 -3.72 7.91 1.03
N GLN A 42 -4.01 6.65 1.38
CA GLN A 42 -5.37 6.18 1.62
C GLN A 42 -6.03 6.88 2.81
N ARG A 43 -5.27 7.12 3.89
CA ARG A 43 -5.75 7.89 5.05
C ARG A 43 -6.05 9.34 4.68
N ALA A 44 -5.21 9.97 3.86
CA ALA A 44 -5.41 11.34 3.41
C ALA A 44 -6.71 11.47 2.59
N GLU A 45 -6.95 10.57 1.65
CA GLU A 45 -8.20 10.55 0.87
C GLU A 45 -9.42 10.20 1.76
N ALA A 46 -9.28 9.26 2.69
CA ALA A 46 -10.36 8.91 3.61
C ALA A 46 -10.77 10.06 4.54
N ARG A 47 -9.85 10.95 4.91
CA ARG A 47 -10.15 12.16 5.70
C ARG A 47 -11.05 13.15 4.96
N LYS A 48 -11.08 13.10 3.64
CA LYS A 48 -11.92 13.98 2.81
C LYS A 48 -13.39 13.51 2.78
N LEU A 49 -13.65 12.23 3.03
CA LEU A 49 -14.98 11.63 2.92
C LEU A 49 -16.04 12.35 3.75
N GLY A 50 -15.76 12.69 5.00
CA GLY A 50 -16.68 13.39 5.89
C GLY A 50 -16.95 14.84 5.49
N LYS A 51 -15.98 15.50 4.88
CA LYS A 51 -16.11 16.91 4.44
C LYS A 51 -17.06 17.05 3.25
N GLU A 52 -17.13 16.05 2.40
CA GLU A 52 -17.99 16.05 1.21
C GLU A 52 -19.45 15.72 1.55
N TYR A 53 -19.71 15.04 2.69
CA TYR A 53 -21.05 14.67 3.18
C TYR A 53 -21.66 15.70 4.15
N ARG A 54 -21.40 16.95 3.95
CA ARG A 54 -22.15 17.97 4.68
C ARG A 54 -23.61 17.89 4.29
N ASN A 55 -24.44 17.54 5.25
CA ASN A 55 -25.88 17.71 5.09
C ASN A 55 -26.12 19.19 4.76
N ARG A 56 -26.61 19.49 3.55
CA ARG A 56 -26.86 20.86 3.07
C ARG A 56 -27.69 21.70 4.06
N LYS A 57 -28.54 21.03 4.87
CA LYS A 57 -29.37 21.68 5.88
C LYS A 57 -28.65 21.99 7.20
N GLN A 58 -27.63 21.25 7.58
CA GLN A 58 -27.04 21.35 8.92
C GLN A 58 -25.63 21.93 8.99
N LYS A 59 -24.93 22.11 7.89
CA LYS A 59 -23.56 22.67 7.79
C LYS A 59 -22.53 22.02 8.75
N LYS A 60 -22.87 20.93 9.42
CA LYS A 60 -22.09 20.28 10.47
C LYS A 60 -21.44 19.01 9.92
N ASP A 61 -20.12 18.92 10.09
CA ASP A 61 -19.37 17.71 9.75
C ASP A 61 -19.44 16.74 10.93
N TYR A 62 -20.13 15.62 10.73
CA TYR A 62 -20.26 14.54 11.73
C TYR A 62 -19.19 13.46 11.57
N SER A 63 -18.26 13.62 10.62
CA SER A 63 -17.21 12.63 10.44
C SER A 63 -16.21 12.69 11.59
N LYS A 64 -15.97 11.53 12.19
CA LYS A 64 -14.96 11.36 13.25
C LYS A 64 -13.62 10.89 12.72
N GLY A 65 -13.43 10.79 11.40
CA GLY A 65 -12.22 10.28 10.76
C GLY A 65 -11.95 8.79 11.06
N LEU A 66 -12.99 8.03 11.42
CA LEU A 66 -12.85 6.63 11.82
C LEU A 66 -12.38 5.75 10.65
N THR A 67 -12.84 6.02 9.44
CA THR A 67 -12.39 5.29 8.24
C THR A 67 -10.90 5.49 8.02
N ALA A 68 -10.42 6.72 8.05
CA ALA A 68 -9.00 7.02 7.90
C ALA A 68 -8.13 6.33 8.97
N ARG A 69 -8.54 6.41 10.22
CA ARG A 69 -7.81 5.79 11.34
C ARG A 69 -7.82 4.26 11.30
N SER A 70 -8.84 3.67 10.69
CA SER A 70 -8.96 2.21 10.59
C SER A 70 -8.05 1.59 9.53
N ILE A 71 -7.58 2.36 8.54
CA ILE A 71 -6.70 1.85 7.48
C ILE A 71 -5.33 1.54 8.06
N GLN A 72 -4.92 0.27 7.96
CA GLN A 72 -3.65 -0.21 8.49
C GLN A 72 -3.02 -1.23 7.54
N LYS A 73 -1.69 -1.29 7.53
CA LYS A 73 -0.96 -2.37 6.91
C LYS A 73 -0.95 -3.60 7.81
N GLY A 74 -1.11 -4.77 7.23
CA GLY A 74 -0.92 -6.03 7.91
C GLY A 74 0.54 -6.45 7.98
N LYS A 75 0.77 -7.68 8.42
CA LYS A 75 2.09 -8.33 8.34
C LYS A 75 2.28 -8.96 6.97
N VAL A 76 3.52 -9.06 6.51
CA VAL A 76 3.85 -9.82 5.31
C VAL A 76 3.50 -11.28 5.55
N LYS A 77 2.84 -11.89 4.57
CA LYS A 77 2.44 -13.30 4.56
C LYS A 77 2.90 -13.95 3.25
N VAL A 78 3.04 -15.25 3.27
CA VAL A 78 3.25 -16.04 2.05
C VAL A 78 1.91 -16.61 1.61
N LYS A 79 1.53 -16.32 0.38
CA LYS A 79 0.31 -16.85 -0.26
C LYS A 79 0.67 -17.32 -1.67
N ASP A 80 0.37 -18.58 -1.98
CA ASP A 80 0.65 -19.19 -3.28
C ASP A 80 2.11 -19.01 -3.75
N GLY A 81 3.06 -19.14 -2.80
CA GLY A 81 4.49 -18.95 -3.06
C GLY A 81 4.95 -17.50 -3.19
N GLN A 82 4.05 -16.52 -3.05
CA GLN A 82 4.36 -15.11 -3.15
C GLN A 82 4.26 -14.41 -1.78
N ARG A 83 5.17 -13.47 -1.53
CA ARG A 83 5.09 -12.62 -0.35
C ARG A 83 4.11 -11.48 -0.61
N VAL A 84 3.12 -11.34 0.26
CA VAL A 84 2.05 -10.36 0.13
C VAL A 84 1.87 -9.57 1.42
N LEU A 85 1.50 -8.30 1.28
CA LEU A 85 1.13 -7.44 2.38
C LEU A 85 -0.22 -6.79 2.05
N TYR A 86 -1.19 -6.94 2.94
CA TYR A 86 -2.51 -6.35 2.77
C TYR A 86 -2.62 -5.04 3.55
N ILE A 87 -3.27 -4.06 2.93
CA ILE A 87 -3.68 -2.81 3.55
C ILE A 87 -5.20 -2.83 3.62
N THR A 88 -5.75 -2.82 4.83
CA THR A 88 -7.19 -2.94 5.04
C THR A 88 -7.67 -2.05 6.18
N PRO A 89 -8.92 -1.55 6.11
CA PRO A 89 -9.58 -0.99 7.28
C PRO A 89 -9.85 -2.07 8.32
N VAL A 90 -9.39 -1.86 9.53
CA VAL A 90 -9.54 -2.82 10.65
C VAL A 90 -10.54 -2.32 11.69
N GLY A 91 -11.06 -3.25 12.49
CA GLY A 91 -11.99 -2.97 13.58
C GLY A 91 -13.43 -2.73 13.11
N SER A 92 -14.26 -2.34 14.05
CA SER A 92 -15.69 -2.13 13.84
C SER A 92 -16.19 -0.90 14.60
N ARG A 93 -17.37 -0.43 14.21
CA ARG A 93 -18.08 0.69 14.85
C ARG A 93 -19.36 0.18 15.47
N LYS A 94 -19.65 0.65 16.66
CA LYS A 94 -20.91 0.38 17.33
C LYS A 94 -21.79 1.65 17.29
N ARG A 95 -23.01 1.49 16.79
CA ARG A 95 -24.02 2.54 16.82
C ARG A 95 -25.31 1.95 17.40
N GLY A 96 -25.59 2.27 18.65
CA GLY A 96 -26.67 1.64 19.39
C GLY A 96 -26.44 0.13 19.53
N LYS A 97 -27.34 -0.68 19.01
CA LYS A 97 -27.24 -2.16 18.99
C LYS A 97 -26.51 -2.72 17.77
N THR A 98 -26.27 -1.89 16.75
CA THR A 98 -25.67 -2.31 15.49
C THR A 98 -24.15 -2.18 15.53
N VAL A 99 -23.46 -3.24 15.09
CA VAL A 99 -22.01 -3.28 14.91
C VAL A 99 -21.73 -3.43 13.42
N THR A 100 -20.93 -2.51 12.86
CA THR A 100 -20.56 -2.52 11.43
C THR A 100 -19.04 -2.49 11.33
N ARG A 101 -18.47 -3.35 10.49
CA ARG A 101 -17.01 -3.39 10.25
C ARG A 101 -16.57 -2.16 9.46
N ASN A 102 -15.41 -1.61 9.83
CA ASN A 102 -14.83 -0.47 9.11
C ASN A 102 -14.56 -0.80 7.63
N ALA A 103 -14.20 -2.05 7.34
CA ALA A 103 -14.02 -2.53 5.97
C ALA A 103 -15.30 -2.45 5.13
N GLU A 104 -16.45 -2.75 5.71
CA GLU A 104 -17.75 -2.62 5.02
C GLU A 104 -18.09 -1.16 4.70
N ILE A 105 -17.84 -0.27 5.66
CA ILE A 105 -18.07 1.17 5.46
C ILE A 105 -17.13 1.71 4.37
N ALA A 106 -15.86 1.32 4.38
CA ALA A 106 -14.92 1.70 3.35
C ALA A 106 -15.34 1.16 1.96
N PHE A 107 -15.80 -0.07 1.89
CA PHE A 107 -16.32 -0.67 0.66
C PHE A 107 -17.51 0.12 0.09
N LEU A 108 -18.49 0.49 0.93
CA LEU A 108 -19.64 1.27 0.51
C LEU A 108 -19.25 2.67 -0.01
N ASN A 109 -18.24 3.30 0.59
CA ASN A 109 -17.71 4.58 0.10
C ASN A 109 -16.90 4.42 -1.19
N GLU A 110 -16.16 3.33 -1.35
CA GLU A 110 -15.37 3.08 -2.56
C GLU A 110 -16.28 2.85 -3.77
N PHE A 111 -17.22 1.92 -3.65
CA PHE A 111 -18.03 1.44 -4.77
C PHE A 111 -19.43 2.06 -4.84
N GLY A 112 -19.89 2.69 -3.77
CA GLY A 112 -21.23 3.25 -3.69
C GLY A 112 -22.32 2.21 -3.49
N THR A 113 -23.55 2.70 -3.44
CA THR A 113 -24.79 1.92 -3.36
C THR A 113 -25.85 2.54 -4.28
N LYS A 114 -27.08 2.03 -4.28
CA LYS A 114 -28.20 2.65 -5.01
C LYS A 114 -28.47 4.10 -4.57
N THR A 115 -28.12 4.46 -3.32
CA THR A 115 -28.38 5.77 -2.72
C THR A 115 -27.12 6.57 -2.41
N ILE A 116 -25.96 5.94 -2.40
CA ILE A 116 -24.66 6.55 -2.09
C ILE A 116 -23.79 6.51 -3.35
N GLN A 117 -23.34 7.67 -3.80
CA GLN A 117 -22.43 7.77 -4.93
C GLN A 117 -21.06 7.17 -4.58
N ALA A 118 -20.49 6.39 -5.50
CA ALA A 118 -19.13 5.87 -5.38
C ALA A 118 -18.11 7.01 -5.27
N ARG A 119 -17.17 6.90 -4.33
CA ARG A 119 -16.16 7.92 -4.10
C ARG A 119 -14.79 7.56 -4.62
N ASN A 120 -14.55 6.27 -4.81
CA ASN A 120 -13.29 5.73 -5.34
C ASN A 120 -12.05 6.27 -4.59
N PHE A 121 -12.15 6.45 -3.26
CA PHE A 121 -11.09 7.10 -2.48
C PHE A 121 -9.84 6.23 -2.37
N LEU A 122 -9.98 4.91 -2.27
CA LEU A 122 -8.85 3.97 -2.27
C LEU A 122 -8.17 3.94 -3.63
N ARG A 123 -8.96 3.89 -4.70
CA ARG A 123 -8.46 3.94 -6.06
C ARG A 123 -7.67 5.23 -6.33
N LYS A 124 -8.24 6.38 -5.99
CA LYS A 124 -7.56 7.68 -6.11
C LYS A 124 -6.25 7.72 -5.34
N ALA A 125 -6.25 7.25 -4.08
CA ALA A 125 -5.07 7.20 -3.25
C ALA A 125 -3.97 6.31 -3.86
N ASN A 126 -4.35 5.13 -4.34
CA ASN A 126 -3.41 4.20 -4.96
C ASN A 126 -2.80 4.76 -6.25
N GLU A 127 -3.61 5.39 -7.10
CA GLU A 127 -3.14 6.03 -8.33
C GLU A 127 -2.20 7.21 -8.03
N GLN A 128 -2.55 8.06 -7.08
CA GLN A 128 -1.75 9.23 -6.71
C GLN A 128 -0.44 8.88 -6.01
N SER A 129 -0.40 7.79 -5.26
CA SER A 129 0.78 7.36 -4.50
C SER A 129 1.67 6.35 -5.23
N ALA A 130 1.29 5.88 -6.41
CA ALA A 130 1.99 4.81 -7.12
C ALA A 130 3.48 5.10 -7.33
N ASP A 131 3.84 6.29 -7.82
CA ASP A 131 5.22 6.67 -8.08
C ASP A 131 6.03 6.81 -6.79
N ALA A 132 5.47 7.46 -5.77
CA ALA A 132 6.10 7.62 -4.46
C ALA A 132 6.29 6.26 -3.75
N ALA A 133 5.32 5.36 -3.87
CA ALA A 133 5.39 4.01 -3.32
C ALA A 133 6.48 3.19 -4.01
N THR A 134 6.58 3.27 -5.34
CA THR A 134 7.66 2.63 -6.11
C THR A 134 9.03 3.20 -5.77
N ALA A 135 9.13 4.52 -5.59
CA ALA A 135 10.37 5.17 -5.17
C ALA A 135 10.83 4.72 -3.78
N ALA A 136 9.90 4.58 -2.82
CA ALA A 136 10.20 4.09 -1.47
C ALA A 136 10.69 2.63 -1.48
N GLU A 137 10.07 1.79 -2.30
CA GLU A 137 10.47 0.41 -2.51
C GLU A 137 11.88 0.33 -3.13
N PHE A 138 12.13 1.13 -4.15
CA PHE A 138 13.43 1.19 -4.82
C PHE A 138 14.54 1.71 -3.93
N GLU A 139 14.28 2.62 -3.01
CA GLU A 139 15.26 3.09 -2.04
C GLU A 139 15.77 1.97 -1.12
N VAL A 140 14.87 1.08 -0.66
CA VAL A 140 15.25 -0.09 0.13
C VAL A 140 16.12 -1.03 -0.68
N TYR A 141 15.75 -1.29 -1.93
CA TYR A 141 16.52 -2.10 -2.85
C TYR A 141 17.91 -1.53 -3.13
N SER A 142 18.01 -0.23 -3.39
CA SER A 142 19.29 0.45 -3.64
C SER A 142 20.22 0.35 -2.44
N ARG A 143 19.72 0.54 -1.23
CA ARG A 143 20.52 0.36 -0.01
C ARG A 143 21.02 -1.08 0.17
N TYR A 144 20.23 -2.06 -0.24
CA TYR A 144 20.66 -3.45 -0.24
C TYR A 144 21.80 -3.67 -1.24
N LEU A 145 21.70 -3.13 -2.46
CA LEU A 145 22.75 -3.21 -3.47
C LEU A 145 24.06 -2.56 -2.98
N GLU A 146 23.98 -1.36 -2.43
CA GLU A 146 25.15 -0.65 -1.88
C GLU A 146 25.86 -1.49 -0.81
N LYS A 147 25.13 -2.16 0.08
CA LYS A 147 25.69 -3.05 1.10
C LYS A 147 26.39 -4.26 0.51
N LYS A 148 25.99 -4.69 -0.69
CA LYS A 148 26.60 -5.79 -1.43
C LYS A 148 27.78 -5.35 -2.30
N GLY A 149 28.01 -4.03 -2.41
CA GLY A 149 29.06 -3.47 -3.28
C GLY A 149 28.71 -3.50 -4.77
N LEU A 150 27.42 -3.52 -5.08
CA LEU A 150 26.88 -3.54 -6.45
C LEU A 150 26.39 -2.17 -6.91
#